data_d21e752c6544a4738e6b58d6dbbe8013
#
_entry.id   d21e752c6544a4738e6b58d6dbbe8013
#
_cell.length_a   1.000
_cell.length_b   1.000
_cell.length_c   1.000
_cell.angle_alpha   90.00
_cell.angle_beta   90.00
_cell.angle_gamma   90.00
#
_symmetry.space_group_name_H-M   'P 1'
#
loop_
_entity.id
_entity.type
_entity.pdbx_description
1 polymer ?
#
loop_
_entity_poly.entity_id
_entity_poly.type
_entity_poly.pdbx_seq_one_letter_code
_entity_poly.pdbx_strand_id
1 'polypeptide(L)'
;EISASLVGSEMCIRDRNSGARKGDTLMEALVWETAEELDMKLAQRVRNIRRRRKISQEELSRMSGVSYGSVKRFEATGKISLLSLTKLAMALDMADELRELFTQVPYRNIQEVIDERKRNTTSFI
;
A
#
# COMPACT_ATOMS: atom_id res chain seq x y z
N GLU A 1 18.47 -15.61 1.89
CA GLU A 1 18.17 -15.75 1.82
C GLU A 1 17.69 -15.41 1.76
N ILE A 2 18.21 -15.33 1.76
CA ILE A 2 17.67 -15.14 1.62
C ILE A 2 17.17 -14.98 1.31
N SER A 3 17.31 -14.79 1.52
CA SER A 3 16.84 -14.90 1.21
C SER A 3 16.27 -14.79 0.81
N ALA A 4 16.33 -14.66 0.83
CA ALA A 4 15.79 -14.81 0.37
C ALA A 4 15.30 -14.64 0.08
N SER A 5 15.29 -14.45 0.18
CA SER A 5 14.85 -14.51 -0.13
C SER A 5 14.54 -14.13 -0.53
N LEU A 6 14.54 -13.88 -0.54
CA LEU A 6 14.21 -13.76 -0.96
C LEU A 6 13.90 -13.54 -1.45
N VAL A 7 13.72 -13.32 -1.29
CA VAL A 7 13.41 -13.40 -1.85
C VAL A 7 12.92 -13.43 -2.40
N GLY A 8 13.22 -13.33 -2.29
CA GLY A 8 12.76 -13.54 -2.95
C GLY A 8 12.22 -13.42 -3.49
N SER A 9 11.79 -13.28 -3.44
CA SER A 9 11.48 -13.45 -3.94
C SER A 9 11.21 -13.09 -4.34
N GLU A 10 10.98 -12.74 -4.41
CA GLU A 10 10.87 -12.72 -4.79
C GLU A 10 10.54 -12.50 -5.17
N MET A 11 10.48 -12.17 -5.02
CA MET A 11 10.37 -12.23 -5.37
C MET A 11 9.87 -12.20 -5.99
N CYS A 12 9.79 -11.84 -5.82
CA CYS A 12 9.65 -12.03 -6.43
C CYS A 12 9.21 -11.78 -6.92
N ILE A 13 9.17 -11.31 -6.98
CA ILE A 13 9.11 -11.29 -7.58
C ILE A 13 9.40 -10.92 -7.97
N ARG A 14 9.62 -10.64 -7.80
CA ARG A 14 10.17 -10.54 -8.24
C ARG A 14 10.44 -10.56 -8.83
N ASP A 15 10.76 -10.38 -8.91
CA ASP A 15 11.14 -10.39 -9.71
C ASP A 15 11.06 -10.76 -10.35
N ARG A 16 11.09 -10.52 -10.33
CA ARG A 16 11.02 -10.69 -11.11
C ARG A 16 10.78 -10.22 -12.04
N ASN A 17 11.06 -9.72 -12.40
CA ASN A 17 10.78 -9.20 -13.40
C ASN A 17 11.04 -8.08 -13.99
N SER A 18 11.65 -8.06 -14.03
CA SER A 18 11.77 -6.84 -13.99
C SER A 18 12.51 -6.02 -15.00
N GLY A 19 13.62 -6.26 -15.34
CA GLY A 19 14.42 -5.37 -16.15
C GLY A 19 13.96 -5.22 -17.58
N ALA A 20 13.26 -6.18 -18.05
CA ALA A 20 12.86 -6.20 -19.43
C ALA A 20 11.73 -5.23 -19.77
N ARG A 21 11.36 -4.43 -18.81
CA ARG A 21 10.10 -3.77 -18.94
C ARG A 21 10.14 -2.26 -18.92
N LYS A 22 11.24 -1.69 -19.29
CA LYS A 22 11.33 -0.23 -19.38
C LYS A 22 10.33 0.35 -20.36
N GLY A 23 10.14 -0.31 -21.49
CA GLY A 23 9.12 0.09 -22.44
C GLY A 23 7.72 -0.11 -21.91
N ASP A 24 7.54 -1.23 -21.22
CA ASP A 24 6.24 -1.55 -20.62
C ASP A 24 5.90 -0.58 -19.50
N THR A 25 6.92 -0.10 -18.76
CA THR A 25 6.70 0.87 -17.70
C THR A 25 6.11 2.17 -18.21
N LEU A 26 6.57 2.63 -19.37
CA LEU A 26 5.99 3.81 -20.01
C LEU A 26 4.55 3.57 -20.46
N MET A 27 4.28 2.39 -20.98
CA MET A 27 2.91 2.01 -21.35
C MET A 27 2.02 1.88 -20.14
N GLU A 28 2.56 1.31 -19.06
CA GLU A 28 1.82 1.21 -17.78
C GLU A 28 1.51 2.58 -17.20
N ALA A 29 2.42 3.53 -17.36
CA ALA A 29 2.18 4.90 -16.91
C ALA A 29 1.06 5.58 -17.69
N LEU A 30 0.79 5.10 -18.90
CA LEU A 30 -0.29 5.61 -19.75
C LEU A 30 -1.59 4.85 -19.59
N VAL A 31 -1.55 3.68 -18.95
CA VAL A 31 -2.76 2.91 -18.65
C VAL A 31 -3.39 3.48 -17.40
N TRP A 32 -4.58 3.97 -17.54
CA TRP A 32 -5.31 4.57 -16.44
C TRP A 32 -5.92 3.48 -15.56
N GLU A 33 -5.31 3.26 -14.42
CA GLU A 33 -5.88 2.37 -13.41
C GLU A 33 -7.07 3.07 -12.76
N THR A 34 -8.18 2.37 -12.61
CA THR A 34 -9.35 2.93 -11.93
C THR A 34 -9.14 2.91 -10.42
N ALA A 35 -9.89 3.76 -9.73
CA ALA A 35 -9.85 3.78 -8.26
C ALA A 35 -10.25 2.41 -7.70
N GLU A 36 -11.25 1.76 -8.31
CA GLU A 36 -11.72 0.45 -7.89
C GLU A 36 -10.65 -0.62 -8.05
N GLU A 37 -9.89 -0.55 -9.14
CA GLU A 37 -8.79 -1.50 -9.36
C GLU A 37 -7.69 -1.32 -8.31
N LEU A 38 -7.38 -0.09 -7.97
CA LEU A 38 -6.41 0.21 -6.93
C LEU A 38 -6.89 -0.30 -5.58
N ASP A 39 -8.16 -0.08 -5.25
CA ASP A 39 -8.76 -0.56 -4.01
C ASP A 39 -8.72 -2.10 -3.94
N MET A 40 -8.99 -2.78 -5.05
CA MET A 40 -8.90 -4.23 -5.12
C MET A 40 -7.48 -4.73 -4.87
N LYS A 41 -6.50 -4.07 -5.45
CA LYS A 41 -5.09 -4.42 -5.22
C LYS A 41 -4.72 -4.25 -3.74
N LEU A 42 -5.21 -3.18 -3.13
CA LEU A 42 -4.98 -2.94 -1.70
C LEU A 42 -5.63 -4.03 -0.86
N ALA A 43 -6.87 -4.39 -1.19
CA ALA A 43 -7.58 -5.46 -0.48
C ALA A 43 -6.84 -6.80 -0.59
N GLN A 44 -6.30 -7.10 -1.77
CA GLN A 44 -5.51 -8.31 -1.99
C GLN A 44 -4.23 -8.32 -1.14
N ARG A 45 -3.58 -7.16 -1.02
CA ARG A 45 -2.39 -7.04 -0.16
C ARG A 45 -2.72 -7.32 1.29
N VAL A 46 -3.80 -6.71 1.78
CA VAL A 46 -4.26 -6.93 3.16
C VAL A 46 -4.61 -8.39 3.38
N ARG A 47 -5.32 -9.01 2.43
CA ARG A 47 -5.65 -10.43 2.49
C ARG A 47 -4.40 -11.30 2.55
N ASN A 48 -3.40 -10.98 1.73
CA ASN A 48 -2.15 -11.75 1.71
C ASN A 48 -1.40 -11.65 3.04
N ILE A 49 -1.35 -10.46 3.63
CA ILE A 49 -0.73 -10.25 4.93
C ILE A 49 -1.46 -11.08 5.99
N ARG A 50 -2.80 -10.99 6.01
CA ARG A 50 -3.62 -11.76 6.93
C ARG A 50 -3.34 -13.26 6.82
N ARG A 51 -3.34 -13.76 5.59
CA ARG A 51 -3.11 -15.20 5.34
C ARG A 51 -1.71 -15.64 5.73
N ARG A 52 -0.71 -14.81 5.50
CA ARG A 52 0.67 -15.09 5.94
C ARG A 52 0.75 -15.23 7.44
N ARG A 53 -0.02 -14.45 8.17
CA ARG A 53 -0.06 -14.50 9.63
C ARG A 53 -1.00 -15.57 10.15
N LYS A 54 -1.62 -16.32 9.25
CA LYS A 54 -2.55 -17.42 9.57
C LYS A 54 -3.73 -16.96 10.40
N ILE A 55 -4.20 -15.76 10.14
CA ILE A 55 -5.35 -15.15 10.81
C ILE A 55 -6.56 -15.35 9.90
N SER A 56 -7.67 -15.85 10.46
CA SER A 56 -8.90 -15.99 9.70
C SER A 56 -9.60 -14.63 9.57
N GLN A 57 -10.57 -14.53 8.67
CA GLN A 57 -11.36 -13.30 8.54
C GLN A 57 -12.14 -13.00 9.82
N GLU A 58 -12.64 -14.03 10.49
CA GLU A 58 -13.33 -13.87 11.77
C GLU A 58 -12.40 -13.36 12.85
N GLU A 59 -11.21 -13.92 12.89
CA GLU A 59 -10.19 -13.51 13.85
C GLU A 59 -9.80 -12.05 13.63
N LEU A 60 -9.58 -11.66 12.36
CA LEU A 60 -9.25 -10.28 12.03
C LEU A 60 -10.39 -9.34 12.42
N SER A 61 -11.64 -9.76 12.19
CA SER A 61 -12.82 -9.01 12.63
C SER A 61 -12.77 -8.77 14.14
N ARG A 62 -12.49 -9.80 14.90
CA ARG A 62 -12.44 -9.72 16.36
C ARG A 62 -11.30 -8.83 16.84
N MET A 63 -10.12 -8.96 16.24
CA MET A 63 -8.94 -8.19 16.62
C MET A 63 -9.09 -6.71 16.28
N SER A 64 -9.72 -6.39 15.17
CA SER A 64 -9.82 -5.03 14.68
C SER A 64 -11.07 -4.28 15.16
N GLY A 65 -12.09 -5.01 15.56
CA GLY A 65 -13.38 -4.43 15.87
C GLY A 65 -14.20 -4.06 14.64
N VAL A 66 -13.77 -4.51 13.46
CA VAL A 66 -14.51 -4.34 12.21
C VAL A 66 -15.41 -5.55 12.02
N SER A 67 -16.64 -5.35 11.57
CA SER A 67 -17.58 -6.48 11.42
C SER A 67 -17.05 -7.50 10.42
N TYR A 68 -17.38 -8.77 10.67
CA TYR A 68 -16.98 -9.87 9.79
C TYR A 68 -17.44 -9.64 8.35
N GLY A 69 -18.70 -9.17 8.19
CA GLY A 69 -19.22 -8.84 6.86
C GLY A 69 -18.43 -7.78 6.15
N SER A 70 -17.95 -6.77 6.89
CA SER A 70 -17.13 -5.72 6.31
C SER A 70 -15.76 -6.24 5.86
N VAL A 71 -15.15 -7.12 6.65
CA VAL A 71 -13.87 -7.75 6.29
C VAL A 71 -14.03 -8.58 5.03
N LYS A 72 -15.06 -9.42 4.97
CA LYS A 72 -15.36 -10.24 3.79
C LYS A 72 -15.58 -9.37 2.55
N ARG A 73 -16.40 -8.35 2.69
CA ARG A 73 -16.74 -7.46 1.58
C ARG A 73 -15.49 -6.72 1.09
N PHE A 74 -14.66 -6.24 2.00
CA PHE A 74 -13.43 -5.56 1.62
C PHE A 74 -12.51 -6.47 0.82
N GLU A 75 -12.27 -7.68 1.29
CA GLU A 75 -11.38 -8.62 0.61
C GLU A 75 -11.93 -9.08 -0.74
N ALA A 76 -13.25 -9.04 -0.91
CA ALA A 76 -13.89 -9.44 -2.15
C ALA A 76 -14.05 -8.29 -3.15
N THR A 77 -14.27 -7.06 -2.68
CA THR A 77 -14.63 -5.94 -3.55
C THR A 77 -13.70 -4.74 -3.43
N GLY A 78 -12.87 -4.68 -2.41
CA GLY A 78 -12.03 -3.51 -2.14
C GLY A 78 -12.75 -2.38 -1.43
N LYS A 79 -14.03 -2.52 -1.16
CA LYS A 79 -14.84 -1.44 -0.58
C LYS A 79 -14.83 -1.50 0.94
N ILE A 80 -14.37 -0.41 1.55
CA ILE A 80 -14.31 -0.28 3.00
C ILE A 80 -14.23 1.21 3.35
N SER A 81 -14.66 1.58 4.55
CA SER A 81 -14.43 2.93 5.03
C SER A 81 -12.97 3.08 5.45
N LEU A 82 -12.46 4.29 5.38
CA LEU A 82 -11.08 4.56 5.78
C LEU A 82 -10.87 4.21 7.26
N LEU A 83 -11.82 4.53 8.12
CA LEU A 83 -11.72 4.19 9.53
C LEU A 83 -11.59 2.68 9.74
N SER A 84 -12.40 1.90 9.04
CA SER A 84 -12.34 0.44 9.13
C SER A 84 -11.02 -0.10 8.60
N LEU A 85 -10.53 0.46 7.48
CA LEU A 85 -9.22 0.08 6.94
C LEU A 85 -8.11 0.35 7.95
N THR A 86 -8.15 1.51 8.60
CA THR A 86 -7.17 1.86 9.63
C THR A 86 -7.20 0.86 10.77
N LYS A 87 -8.39 0.46 11.22
CA LYS A 87 -8.53 -0.56 12.27
C LYS A 87 -7.94 -1.90 11.85
N LEU A 88 -8.16 -2.30 10.60
CA LEU A 88 -7.56 -3.54 10.07
C LEU A 88 -6.03 -3.44 10.05
N ALA A 89 -5.50 -2.32 9.61
CA ALA A 89 -4.05 -2.11 9.56
C ALA A 89 -3.44 -2.16 10.95
N MET A 90 -4.09 -1.55 11.93
CA MET A 90 -3.63 -1.61 13.33
C MET A 90 -3.65 -3.02 13.87
N ALA A 91 -4.70 -3.79 13.56
CA ALA A 91 -4.80 -5.18 13.99
C ALA A 91 -3.72 -6.06 13.35
N LEU A 92 -3.31 -5.72 12.14
CA LEU A 92 -2.25 -6.43 11.42
C LEU A 92 -0.86 -5.83 11.67
N ASP A 93 -0.75 -4.90 12.62
CA ASP A 93 0.52 -4.23 12.93
C ASP A 93 1.17 -3.59 11.70
N MET A 94 0.33 -3.00 10.86
CA MET A 94 0.73 -2.32 9.62
C MET A 94 0.36 -0.84 9.65
N ALA A 95 0.18 -0.28 10.84
CA ALA A 95 -0.24 1.11 11.00
C ALA A 95 0.80 2.10 10.45
N ASP A 96 2.07 1.72 10.46
CA ASP A 96 3.13 2.60 9.97
C ASP A 96 2.99 2.88 8.48
N GLU A 97 2.49 1.92 7.72
CA GLU A 97 2.22 2.11 6.29
C GLU A 97 1.22 3.24 6.08
N LEU A 98 0.20 3.32 6.95
CA LEU A 98 -0.78 4.40 6.86
C LEU A 98 -0.22 5.74 7.36
N ARG A 99 0.66 5.69 8.37
CA ARG A 99 1.30 6.92 8.87
C ARG A 99 2.18 7.56 7.80
N GLU A 100 2.79 6.74 6.96
CA GLU A 100 3.67 7.20 5.90
C GLU A 100 2.93 7.53 4.61
N LEU A 101 1.65 7.20 4.55
CA LEU A 101 0.85 7.43 3.36
C LEU A 101 0.80 8.93 3.04
N PHE A 102 1.14 9.29 1.80
CA PHE A 102 1.15 10.67 1.30
C PHE A 102 2.15 11.60 1.99
N THR A 103 3.11 11.07 2.74
CA THR A 103 4.15 11.92 3.34
C THR A 103 5.16 12.37 2.30
N GLN A 104 5.34 11.58 1.23
CA GLN A 104 6.25 11.91 0.15
C GLN A 104 5.49 12.67 -0.92
N VAL A 105 5.71 13.97 -1.00
CA VAL A 105 5.06 14.80 -2.01
C VAL A 105 6.00 14.91 -3.21
N PRO A 106 5.64 14.35 -4.36
CA PRO A 106 6.48 14.50 -5.55
C PRO A 106 6.42 15.94 -6.05
N TYR A 107 7.57 16.51 -6.31
CA TYR A 107 7.66 17.86 -6.86
C TYR A 107 7.26 17.85 -8.32
N ARG A 108 6.43 18.81 -8.70
CA ARG A 108 5.98 18.95 -10.09
C ARG A 108 7.00 19.64 -10.97
N ASN A 109 7.78 20.53 -10.37
CA ASN A 109 8.78 21.27 -11.13
C ASN A 109 9.83 21.82 -10.19
N ILE A 110 10.88 22.37 -10.78
CA ILE A 110 12.04 22.92 -10.06
C ILE A 110 11.65 24.09 -9.16
N GLN A 111 10.68 24.91 -9.58
CA GLN A 111 10.25 26.06 -8.81
C GLN A 111 9.68 25.65 -7.45
N GLU A 112 8.91 24.55 -7.46
CA GLU A 112 8.32 24.03 -6.22
C GLU A 112 9.40 23.58 -5.22
N VAL A 113 10.47 22.96 -5.72
CA VAL A 113 11.61 22.57 -4.88
C VAL A 113 12.28 23.80 -4.26
N ILE A 114 12.47 24.85 -5.05
CA ILE A 114 13.09 26.11 -4.59
C ILE A 114 12.22 26.76 -3.52
N ASP A 115 10.94 26.82 -3.73
CA ASP A 115 10.00 27.45 -2.81
C ASP A 115 9.92 26.70 -1.48
N GLU A 116 10.00 25.39 -1.53
CA GLU A 116 10.00 24.61 -0.31
C GLU A 116 11.28 24.77 0.48
N ARG A 117 12.41 24.84 -0.21
CA ARG A 117 13.70 25.14 0.46
C ARG A 117 13.65 26.48 1.19
N LYS A 118 13.08 27.48 0.54
CA LYS A 118 12.93 28.80 1.15
C LYS A 118 12.09 28.74 2.41
N ARG A 119 10.96 28.03 2.35
CA ARG A 119 10.07 27.89 3.52
C ARG A 119 10.79 27.21 4.67
N ASN A 120 11.48 26.12 4.39
CA ASN A 120 12.19 25.36 5.42
C ASN A 120 13.33 26.18 6.04
N THR A 121 14.03 26.97 5.26
CA THR A 121 15.08 27.85 5.76
C THR A 121 14.53 28.94 6.68
N THR A 122 13.36 29.46 6.35
CA THR A 122 12.70 30.48 7.17
C THR A 122 12.18 29.91 8.49
N SER A 123 11.83 28.63 8.51
CA SER A 123 11.32 27.98 9.73
C SER A 123 12.39 27.81 10.81
N PHE A 124 13.66 27.91 10.48
CA PHE A 124 14.75 27.79 11.44
C PHE A 124 15.19 29.11 12.08
N ILE A 125 14.55 30.20 11.66
CA ILE A 125 14.81 31.51 12.22
C ILE A 125 13.66 31.89 13.18
#